data_58ac50e7446086f4a48ed83e0845c118
#
_entry.id   58ac50e7446086f4a48ed83e0845c118
#
_cell.length_a   1.000
_cell.length_b   1.000
_cell.length_c   1.000
_cell.angle_alpha   90.00
_cell.angle_beta   90.00
_cell.angle_gamma   90.00
#
_symmetry.space_group_name_H-M   'P 1'
#
loop_
_entity.id
_entity.type
_entity.pdbx_description
1 polymer ?
#
loop_
_entity_poly.entity_id
_entity_poly.type
_entity_poly.pdbx_seq_one_letter_code
_entity_poly.pdbx_strand_id
1 'polypeptide(L)'
;MFRRGVGVSFIRRQFNGSSTNQTVISLPNTAGAISVQGTSGRDYKDSIVLADSAEAMARIMGIELVNFVYKDDEQRRQRFGFIAEDAEQVAPQYIKHNQFPVEGSEVFDDEGNKVSEEYRDRPSVDVNPIVMDLLGAIQYQQKMITEMAESIKTLESRLT
;
A
#
# COMPACT_ATOMS: atom_id res chain seq x y z
N MET A 1 15.88 19.89 27.02
CA MET A 1 14.61 20.61 27.28
C MET A 1 13.64 20.26 26.17
N PHE A 2 12.74 19.31 26.40
CA PHE A 2 11.72 18.92 25.39
C PHE A 2 10.64 20.00 25.34
N ARG A 3 10.44 20.63 24.18
CA ARG A 3 9.32 21.56 24.00
C ARG A 3 8.01 20.79 24.08
N ARG A 4 7.16 21.08 25.04
CA ARG A 4 5.77 20.62 25.08
C ARG A 4 5.05 21.14 23.83
N GLY A 5 4.44 20.25 23.05
CA GLY A 5 3.51 20.62 21.99
C GLY A 5 3.98 20.40 20.55
N VAL A 6 5.13 19.72 20.32
CA VAL A 6 5.57 19.38 18.96
C VAL A 6 5.57 17.86 18.82
N GLY A 7 4.70 17.35 17.96
CA GLY A 7 4.70 15.94 17.58
C GLY A 7 5.99 15.52 16.87
N VAL A 8 6.26 14.22 16.79
CA VAL A 8 7.36 13.68 15.97
C VAL A 8 6.97 13.77 14.50
N SER A 9 7.83 14.40 13.69
CA SER A 9 7.63 14.51 12.24
C SER A 9 8.82 13.91 11.52
N PHE A 10 8.55 13.12 10.47
CA PHE A 10 9.56 12.71 9.51
C PHE A 10 9.64 13.76 8.41
N ILE A 11 10.83 14.33 8.20
CA ILE A 11 11.06 15.43 7.29
C ILE A 11 11.96 14.95 6.16
N ARG A 12 11.49 15.10 4.91
CA ARG A 12 12.32 14.94 3.72
C ARG A 12 12.98 16.27 3.38
N ARG A 13 14.31 16.32 3.34
CA ARG A 13 15.06 17.45 2.83
C ARG A 13 15.18 17.33 1.31
N GLN A 14 14.66 18.28 0.56
CA GLN A 14 14.89 18.31 -0.88
C GLN A 14 16.32 18.77 -1.20
N PHE A 15 16.99 17.99 -2.06
CA PHE A 15 18.40 18.22 -2.42
C PHE A 15 18.60 19.13 -3.66
N ASN A 16 17.59 19.83 -4.11
CA ASN A 16 17.64 20.67 -5.33
C ASN A 16 17.94 22.14 -5.06
N GLY A 17 18.83 22.44 -4.11
CA GLY A 17 19.19 23.84 -3.79
C GLY A 17 18.10 24.62 -3.03
N SER A 18 16.93 24.03 -2.75
CA SER A 18 15.90 24.61 -1.90
C SER A 18 16.06 24.12 -0.46
N SER A 19 16.13 25.05 0.47
CA SER A 19 16.23 24.76 1.91
C SER A 19 14.90 24.38 2.57
N THR A 20 13.85 24.13 1.79
CA THR A 20 12.51 23.87 2.30
C THR A 20 12.37 22.42 2.75
N ASN A 21 12.19 22.21 4.05
CA ASN A 21 11.85 20.92 4.62
C ASN A 21 10.38 20.59 4.33
N GLN A 22 10.11 19.40 3.77
CA GLN A 22 8.75 18.90 3.64
C GLN A 22 8.47 17.85 4.72
N THR A 23 7.42 18.05 5.50
CA THR A 23 6.93 17.04 6.44
C THR A 23 6.27 15.91 5.64
N VAL A 24 6.81 14.71 5.75
CA VAL A 24 6.30 13.51 5.06
C VAL A 24 5.27 12.80 5.92
N ILE A 25 5.53 12.70 7.23
CA ILE A 25 4.65 12.08 8.21
C ILE A 25 4.71 12.92 9.49
N SER A 26 3.55 13.19 10.09
CA SER A 26 3.43 13.72 11.43
C SER A 26 2.72 12.73 12.33
N LEU A 27 3.29 12.46 13.49
CA LEU A 27 2.63 11.68 14.54
C LEU A 27 1.85 12.65 15.45
N PRO A 28 0.64 12.27 15.89
CA PRO A 28 -0.11 13.09 16.83
C PRO A 28 0.65 13.19 18.17
N ASN A 29 0.58 14.35 18.82
CA ASN A 29 1.18 14.59 20.13
C ASN A 29 0.24 14.19 21.30
N THR A 30 -0.89 13.58 20.98
CA THR A 30 -1.87 13.06 21.94
C THR A 30 -1.95 11.55 21.82
N ALA A 31 -2.34 10.87 22.90
CA ALA A 31 -2.61 9.44 22.85
C ALA A 31 -3.71 9.14 21.82
N GLY A 32 -3.46 8.15 20.94
CA GLY A 32 -4.39 7.76 19.89
C GLY A 32 -3.77 6.81 18.88
N ALA A 33 -4.57 6.32 17.96
CA ALA A 33 -4.10 5.50 16.86
C ALA A 33 -3.32 6.33 15.83
N ILE A 34 -2.23 5.77 15.31
CA ILE A 34 -1.53 6.34 14.17
C ILE A 34 -2.39 6.12 12.93
N SER A 35 -2.77 7.21 12.25
CA SER A 35 -3.46 7.15 10.96
C SER A 35 -2.63 7.83 9.88
N VAL A 36 -2.62 7.23 8.70
CA VAL A 36 -2.05 7.85 7.50
C VAL A 36 -3.14 8.70 6.86
N GLN A 37 -2.89 10.02 6.79
CA GLN A 37 -3.81 10.97 6.17
C GLN A 37 -3.14 11.57 4.94
N GLY A 38 -3.84 11.58 3.82
CA GLY A 38 -3.40 12.20 2.58
C GLY A 38 -4.38 13.29 2.12
N THR A 39 -3.89 14.23 1.33
CA THR A 39 -4.72 15.24 0.68
C THR A 39 -5.65 14.58 -0.32
N SER A 40 -6.96 14.79 -0.19
CA SER A 40 -7.98 14.21 -1.07
C SER A 40 -9.02 15.21 -1.59
N GLY A 41 -8.81 16.52 -1.33
CA GLY A 41 -9.67 17.57 -1.86
C GLY A 41 -9.64 17.67 -3.39
N ARG A 42 -10.74 18.09 -3.99
CA ARG A 42 -10.90 18.23 -5.45
C ARG A 42 -9.87 19.17 -6.06
N ASP A 43 -9.52 20.25 -5.36
CA ASP A 43 -8.57 21.27 -5.85
C ASP A 43 -7.13 20.77 -6.01
N TYR A 44 -6.84 19.58 -5.47
CA TYR A 44 -5.53 18.91 -5.56
C TYR A 44 -5.52 17.74 -6.54
N LYS A 45 -6.59 17.58 -7.33
CA LYS A 45 -6.74 16.46 -8.27
C LYS A 45 -7.10 16.99 -9.64
N ASP A 46 -6.61 16.33 -10.65
CA ASP A 46 -6.89 16.58 -12.05
C ASP A 46 -7.47 15.31 -12.71
N SER A 47 -8.07 15.48 -13.89
CA SER A 47 -8.54 14.37 -14.74
C SER A 47 -9.46 13.37 -14.01
N ILE A 48 -10.39 13.90 -13.19
CA ILE A 48 -11.26 13.09 -12.33
C ILE A 48 -12.29 12.36 -13.17
N VAL A 49 -12.20 11.04 -13.25
CA VAL A 49 -13.15 10.15 -13.91
C VAL A 49 -13.69 9.13 -12.92
N LEU A 50 -14.87 8.57 -13.19
CA LEU A 50 -15.41 7.47 -12.39
C LEU A 50 -14.54 6.22 -12.60
N ALA A 51 -14.20 5.55 -11.50
CA ALA A 51 -13.49 4.27 -11.52
C ALA A 51 -14.47 3.13 -11.85
N ASP A 52 -13.96 2.10 -12.53
CA ASP A 52 -14.73 0.87 -12.75
C ASP A 52 -14.59 -0.07 -11.54
N SER A 53 -15.70 -0.26 -10.84
CA SER A 53 -15.75 -1.16 -9.68
C SER A 53 -15.59 -2.64 -10.06
N ALA A 54 -15.92 -3.03 -11.31
CA ALA A 54 -15.70 -4.41 -11.78
C ALA A 54 -14.21 -4.70 -11.95
N GLU A 55 -13.42 -3.76 -12.45
CA GLU A 55 -11.97 -3.89 -12.52
C GLU A 55 -11.34 -3.99 -11.13
N ALA A 56 -11.81 -3.18 -10.17
CA ALA A 56 -11.37 -3.27 -8.78
C ALA A 56 -11.63 -4.66 -8.20
N MET A 57 -12.83 -5.20 -8.42
CA MET A 57 -13.19 -6.58 -8.02
C MET A 57 -12.29 -7.62 -8.68
N ALA A 58 -12.01 -7.48 -9.98
CA ALA A 58 -11.16 -8.42 -10.71
C ALA A 58 -9.72 -8.45 -10.15
N ARG A 59 -9.15 -7.28 -9.83
CA ARG A 59 -7.82 -7.22 -9.21
C ARG A 59 -7.78 -7.90 -7.84
N ILE A 60 -8.74 -7.59 -6.97
CA ILE A 60 -8.83 -8.21 -5.63
C ILE A 60 -9.00 -9.73 -5.72
N MET A 61 -9.87 -10.20 -6.59
CA MET A 61 -10.13 -11.64 -6.77
C MET A 61 -9.00 -12.38 -7.47
N GLY A 62 -8.15 -11.67 -8.21
CA GLY A 62 -6.99 -12.25 -8.88
C GLY A 62 -5.77 -12.44 -7.97
N ILE A 63 -5.78 -11.90 -6.75
CA ILE A 63 -4.69 -12.09 -5.77
C ILE A 63 -4.79 -13.46 -5.11
N GLU A 64 -3.75 -14.26 -5.23
CA GLU A 64 -3.64 -15.52 -4.51
C GLU A 64 -3.15 -15.29 -3.07
N LEU A 65 -3.94 -15.78 -2.11
CA LEU A 65 -3.63 -15.65 -0.68
C LEU A 65 -2.91 -16.92 -0.19
N VAL A 66 -1.79 -16.72 0.50
CA VAL A 66 -0.93 -17.80 0.99
C VAL A 66 -0.61 -17.68 2.47
N ASN A 67 -0.30 -18.81 3.08
CA ASN A 67 0.32 -18.84 4.40
C ASN A 67 1.84 -19.03 4.24
N PHE A 68 2.62 -18.25 4.95
CA PHE A 68 4.08 -18.28 4.86
C PHE A 68 4.76 -18.02 6.22
N VAL A 69 6.07 -18.24 6.28
CA VAL A 69 6.94 -17.87 7.40
C VAL A 69 8.13 -17.12 6.82
N TYR A 70 8.51 -16.01 7.43
CA TYR A 70 9.74 -15.31 7.05
C TYR A 70 10.97 -16.18 7.35
N LYS A 71 11.95 -16.15 6.45
CA LYS A 71 13.17 -16.97 6.57
C LYS A 71 14.00 -16.63 7.82
N ASP A 72 13.97 -15.34 8.20
CA ASP A 72 14.67 -14.75 9.35
C ASP A 72 13.82 -14.71 10.64
N ASP A 73 12.61 -15.24 10.63
CA ASP A 73 11.78 -15.33 11.85
C ASP A 73 12.19 -16.58 12.68
N GLU A 74 13.04 -16.38 13.70
CA GLU A 74 13.48 -17.43 14.62
C GLU A 74 12.31 -18.17 15.31
N GLN A 75 11.21 -17.48 15.55
CA GLN A 75 10.01 -18.07 16.18
C GLN A 75 9.13 -18.82 15.17
N ARG A 76 9.46 -18.82 13.91
CA ARG A 76 8.73 -19.51 12.83
C ARG A 76 7.24 -19.20 12.81
N ARG A 77 6.87 -17.95 13.10
CA ARG A 77 5.48 -17.48 13.16
C ARG A 77 4.82 -17.53 11.81
N GLN A 78 3.71 -18.24 11.73
CA GLN A 78 2.92 -18.28 10.50
C GLN A 78 2.28 -16.91 10.21
N ARG A 79 2.34 -16.51 8.97
CA ARG A 79 1.76 -15.27 8.42
C ARG A 79 0.75 -15.63 7.35
N PHE A 80 -0.18 -14.73 7.12
CA PHE A 80 -1.17 -14.79 6.05
C PHE A 80 -1.02 -13.54 5.17
N GLY A 81 -1.00 -13.72 3.87
CA GLY A 81 -0.81 -12.63 2.92
C GLY A 81 -0.68 -13.15 1.50
N PHE A 82 0.04 -12.45 0.65
CA PHE A 82 0.32 -12.83 -0.73
C PHE A 82 1.80 -12.58 -1.06
N ILE A 83 2.26 -13.15 -2.17
CA ILE A 83 3.61 -12.94 -2.69
C ILE A 83 3.59 -11.72 -3.62
N ALA A 84 4.54 -10.81 -3.43
CA ALA A 84 4.58 -9.53 -4.15
C ALA A 84 4.72 -9.73 -5.66
N GLU A 85 5.60 -10.63 -6.08
CA GLU A 85 5.87 -10.93 -7.48
C GLU A 85 4.65 -11.55 -8.21
N ASP A 86 3.84 -12.35 -7.50
CA ASP A 86 2.61 -12.93 -8.06
C ASP A 86 1.50 -11.86 -8.16
N ALA A 87 1.35 -11.06 -7.12
CA ALA A 87 0.38 -9.97 -7.08
C ALA A 87 0.67 -8.89 -8.12
N GLU A 88 1.94 -8.62 -8.44
CA GLU A 88 2.35 -7.63 -9.42
C GLU A 88 1.86 -7.96 -10.83
N GLN A 89 1.74 -9.24 -11.17
CA GLN A 89 1.20 -9.68 -12.46
C GLN A 89 -0.28 -9.33 -12.64
N VAL A 90 -1.01 -9.22 -11.55
CA VAL A 90 -2.46 -8.93 -11.54
C VAL A 90 -2.74 -7.46 -11.29
N ALA A 91 -2.00 -6.86 -10.35
CA ALA A 91 -2.22 -5.53 -9.84
C ALA A 91 -0.88 -4.82 -9.53
N PRO A 92 -0.11 -4.40 -10.55
CA PRO A 92 1.21 -3.80 -10.36
C PRO A 92 1.20 -2.54 -9.47
N GLN A 93 0.07 -1.83 -9.41
CA GLN A 93 -0.08 -0.67 -8.53
C GLN A 93 -0.01 -0.99 -7.03
N TYR A 94 -0.12 -2.26 -6.64
CA TYR A 94 -0.01 -2.68 -5.24
C TYR A 94 1.44 -2.87 -4.80
N ILE A 95 2.38 -2.93 -5.74
CA ILE A 95 3.77 -3.25 -5.45
C ILE A 95 4.65 -2.01 -5.65
N LYS A 96 5.60 -1.84 -4.74
CA LYS A 96 6.65 -0.83 -4.80
C LYS A 96 7.99 -1.51 -4.78
N HIS A 97 8.84 -1.16 -5.72
CA HIS A 97 10.22 -1.60 -5.81
C HIS A 97 11.13 -0.67 -5.02
N ASN A 98 11.88 -1.22 -4.09
CA ASN A 98 12.80 -0.47 -3.26
C ASN A 98 14.18 -1.14 -3.30
N GLN A 99 15.21 -0.35 -3.55
CA GLN A 99 16.58 -0.83 -3.51
C GLN A 99 17.08 -0.87 -2.06
N PHE A 100 17.48 -2.05 -1.61
CA PHE A 100 18.08 -2.27 -0.29
C PHE A 100 19.53 -2.71 -0.43
N PRO A 101 20.42 -2.19 0.41
CA PRO A 101 21.80 -2.63 0.41
C PRO A 101 21.88 -4.11 0.78
N VAL A 102 22.79 -4.82 0.13
CA VAL A 102 23.11 -6.22 0.46
C VAL A 102 24.12 -6.22 1.60
N GLU A 103 23.73 -6.75 2.74
CA GLU A 103 24.58 -6.82 3.93
C GLU A 103 25.90 -7.54 3.61
N GLY A 104 27.02 -6.91 3.97
CA GLY A 104 28.36 -7.44 3.74
C GLY A 104 28.89 -7.25 2.32
N SER A 105 28.19 -6.46 1.48
CA SER A 105 28.66 -6.09 0.13
C SER A 105 29.44 -4.79 0.07
N GLU A 106 29.59 -4.12 1.21
CA GLU A 106 30.29 -2.84 1.30
C GLU A 106 31.77 -3.00 0.95
N VAL A 107 32.26 -2.20 0.03
CA VAL A 107 33.67 -2.10 -0.34
C VAL A 107 34.22 -0.78 0.21
N PHE A 108 35.36 -0.88 0.89
CA PHE A 108 36.04 0.26 1.49
C PHE A 108 37.37 0.49 0.79
N ASP A 109 37.81 1.74 0.72
CA ASP A 109 39.17 2.09 0.28
C ASP A 109 40.19 1.91 1.39
N ASP A 110 41.48 2.15 1.07
CA ASP A 110 42.59 2.02 2.03
C ASP A 110 42.49 3.02 3.20
N GLU A 111 41.68 4.07 3.05
CA GLU A 111 41.43 5.09 4.07
C GLU A 111 40.19 4.76 4.94
N GLY A 112 39.47 3.66 4.63
CA GLY A 112 38.31 3.20 5.35
C GLY A 112 37.00 3.88 4.95
N ASN A 113 36.97 4.61 3.83
CA ASN A 113 35.74 5.20 3.30
C ASN A 113 34.99 4.17 2.43
N LYS A 114 33.67 4.10 2.57
CA LYS A 114 32.83 3.25 1.73
C LYS A 114 32.80 3.77 0.29
N VAL A 115 33.31 2.99 -0.67
CA VAL A 115 33.42 3.34 -2.08
C VAL A 115 32.32 2.72 -2.94
N SER A 116 31.80 1.56 -2.55
CA SER A 116 30.67 0.91 -3.24
C SER A 116 29.89 -0.02 -2.31
N GLU A 117 28.69 -0.40 -2.77
CA GLU A 117 27.81 -1.33 -2.09
C GLU A 117 26.85 -1.91 -3.14
N GLU A 118 26.54 -3.19 -3.03
CA GLU A 118 25.53 -3.81 -3.89
C GLU A 118 24.14 -3.52 -3.35
N TYR A 119 23.19 -3.35 -4.26
CA TYR A 119 21.78 -3.17 -3.94
C TYR A 119 20.94 -4.28 -4.57
N ARG A 120 19.95 -4.72 -3.84
CA ARG A 120 18.97 -5.69 -4.33
C ARG A 120 17.58 -5.07 -4.27
N ASP A 121 16.79 -5.30 -5.31
CA ASP A 121 15.38 -4.97 -5.28
C ASP A 121 14.65 -5.78 -4.22
N ARG A 122 13.82 -5.09 -3.44
CA ARG A 122 12.98 -5.68 -2.40
C ARG A 122 11.55 -5.19 -2.58
N PRO A 123 10.71 -5.97 -3.29
CA PRO A 123 9.32 -5.64 -3.49
C PRO A 123 8.58 -5.48 -2.16
N SER A 124 7.75 -4.47 -2.06
CA SER A 124 6.94 -4.18 -0.88
C SER A 124 5.52 -3.83 -1.29
N VAL A 125 4.57 -4.06 -0.39
CA VAL A 125 3.14 -3.85 -0.63
C VAL A 125 2.74 -2.43 -0.27
N ASP A 126 2.09 -1.74 -1.22
CA ASP A 126 1.36 -0.48 -0.96
C ASP A 126 -0.10 -0.83 -0.62
N VAL A 127 -0.48 -0.62 0.63
CA VAL A 127 -1.81 -0.97 1.13
C VAL A 127 -2.89 0.00 0.64
N ASN A 128 -2.55 1.26 0.33
CA ASN A 128 -3.55 2.27 -0.03
C ASN A 128 -4.39 1.91 -1.27
N PRO A 129 -3.79 1.53 -2.41
CA PRO A 129 -4.59 1.13 -3.57
C PRO A 129 -5.40 -0.15 -3.31
N ILE A 130 -4.91 -1.07 -2.48
CA ILE A 130 -5.65 -2.28 -2.08
C ILE A 130 -6.94 -1.90 -1.33
N VAL A 131 -6.85 -0.96 -0.37
CA VAL A 131 -8.01 -0.50 0.39
C VAL A 131 -9.04 0.16 -0.51
N MET A 132 -8.60 0.94 -1.51
CA MET A 132 -9.52 1.57 -2.46
C MET A 132 -10.18 0.54 -3.39
N ASP A 133 -9.42 -0.46 -3.85
CA ASP A 133 -9.96 -1.55 -4.66
C ASP A 133 -10.90 -2.47 -3.86
N LEU A 134 -10.64 -2.70 -2.57
CA LEU A 134 -11.59 -3.38 -1.68
C LEU A 134 -12.91 -2.62 -1.56
N LEU A 135 -12.86 -1.28 -1.45
CA LEU A 135 -14.08 -0.45 -1.46
C LEU A 135 -14.84 -0.61 -2.79
N GLY A 136 -14.15 -0.53 -3.92
CA GLY A 136 -14.74 -0.75 -5.24
C GLY A 136 -15.33 -2.15 -5.39
N ALA A 137 -14.62 -3.18 -4.94
CA ALA A 137 -15.09 -4.57 -4.97
C ALA A 137 -16.38 -4.78 -4.16
N ILE A 138 -16.46 -4.18 -2.97
CA ILE A 138 -17.68 -4.23 -2.14
C ILE A 138 -18.86 -3.53 -2.84
N GLN A 139 -18.63 -2.37 -3.46
CA GLN A 139 -19.65 -1.67 -4.22
C GLN A 139 -20.16 -2.50 -5.41
N TYR A 140 -19.26 -3.13 -6.14
CA TYR A 140 -19.61 -4.03 -7.25
C TYR A 140 -20.39 -5.24 -6.76
N GLN A 141 -19.94 -5.89 -5.69
CA GLN A 141 -20.62 -7.03 -5.08
C GLN A 141 -22.05 -6.66 -4.63
N GLN A 142 -22.23 -5.49 -4.02
CA GLN A 142 -23.55 -5.03 -3.60
C GLN A 142 -24.48 -4.81 -4.81
N LYS A 143 -23.96 -4.26 -5.90
CA LYS A 143 -24.72 -4.12 -7.15
C LYS A 143 -25.19 -5.48 -7.67
N MET A 144 -24.28 -6.46 -7.75
CA MET A 144 -24.61 -7.83 -8.19
C MET A 144 -25.68 -8.50 -7.31
N ILE A 145 -25.59 -8.33 -5.99
CA ILE A 145 -26.59 -8.86 -5.04
C ILE A 145 -27.97 -8.25 -5.32
N THR A 146 -28.04 -6.95 -5.56
CA THR A 146 -29.29 -6.27 -5.86
C THR A 146 -29.90 -6.77 -7.17
N GLU A 147 -29.11 -6.89 -8.22
CA GLU A 147 -29.54 -7.42 -9.52
C GLU A 147 -30.04 -8.89 -9.41
N MET A 148 -29.37 -9.71 -8.64
CA MET A 148 -29.80 -11.08 -8.37
C MET A 148 -31.14 -11.13 -7.60
N ALA A 149 -31.31 -10.29 -6.58
CA ALA A 149 -32.55 -10.21 -5.81
C ALA A 149 -33.74 -9.79 -6.69
N GLU A 150 -33.57 -8.81 -7.58
CA GLU A 150 -34.58 -8.40 -8.54
C GLU A 150 -34.93 -9.53 -9.54
N SER A 151 -33.91 -10.25 -10.00
CA SER A 151 -34.11 -11.41 -10.91
C SER A 151 -34.89 -12.53 -10.23
N ILE A 152 -34.60 -12.84 -8.98
CA ILE A 152 -35.33 -13.83 -8.17
C ILE A 152 -36.79 -13.40 -8.04
N LYS A 153 -37.05 -12.16 -7.64
CA LYS A 153 -38.43 -11.63 -7.49
C LYS A 153 -39.21 -11.72 -8.80
N THR A 154 -38.56 -11.46 -9.93
CA THR A 154 -39.17 -11.57 -11.25
C THR A 154 -39.53 -13.02 -11.59
N LEU A 155 -38.65 -13.97 -11.26
CA LEU A 155 -38.91 -15.39 -11.49
C LEU A 155 -40.04 -15.91 -10.60
N GLU A 156 -40.08 -15.54 -9.34
CA GLU A 156 -41.16 -15.89 -8.41
C GLU A 156 -42.52 -15.39 -8.91
N SER A 157 -42.59 -14.14 -9.42
CA SER A 157 -43.83 -13.59 -9.97
C SER A 157 -44.35 -14.26 -11.23
N ARG A 158 -43.49 -15.04 -11.93
CA ARG A 158 -43.87 -15.80 -13.12
C ARG A 158 -44.36 -17.23 -12.79
N LEU A 159 -44.10 -17.68 -11.57
CA LEU A 159 -44.53 -19.00 -11.10
C LEU A 159 -45.86 -19.00 -10.34
N THR A 160 -46.34 -17.81 -10.00
CA THR A 160 -47.66 -17.55 -9.38
C THR A 160 -48.66 -17.12 -10.43
#